data_8425f7eaf6fdfffabe397698039a45f1
#
_entry.id   8425f7eaf6fdfffabe397698039a45f1
#
_cell.length_a   1.000
_cell.length_b   1.000
_cell.length_c   1.000
_cell.angle_alpha   90.00
_cell.angle_beta   90.00
_cell.angle_gamma   90.00
#
_symmetry.space_group_name_H-M   'P 1'
#
loop_
_entity.id
_entity.type
_entity.pdbx_description
1 polymer ?
#
loop_
_entity_poly.entity_id
_entity_poly.type
_entity_poly.pdbx_seq_one_letter_code
_entity_poly.pdbx_strand_id
1 'polypeptide(L)'
;MRTKDTSVRAAVDDEEARHSRWTLCCLSRQPLQPPVVIDRLGQLYNKEARLEYMIRRAKKAASASEHEVARHVKSVKADVRQVTLHANRVQEAERGDIHYFPYACPLTQRVMNGKHKFVCLWPCGCVVSETGLRETCLAGQSKRELIQPHACPQCAQAFRPDALVAEEPRWGADVVWLYPSRAARDALQAQRQARLKRKAAPQP
;
A
#
# COMPACT_ATOMS: atom_id res chain seq x y z
N MET A 1 -11.49 -35.76 17.98
CA MET A 1 -10.26 -35.53 17.15
C MET A 1 -10.47 -34.63 15.91
N ARG A 2 -11.55 -33.85 15.82
CA ARG A 2 -11.88 -33.00 14.63
C ARG A 2 -11.39 -31.55 14.70
N THR A 3 -10.93 -31.05 15.84
CA THR A 3 -10.63 -29.60 16.03
C THR A 3 -9.22 -29.18 15.59
N LYS A 4 -8.23 -30.08 15.57
CA LYS A 4 -6.86 -29.74 15.11
C LYS A 4 -6.75 -29.55 13.59
N ASP A 5 -7.51 -30.30 12.81
CA ASP A 5 -7.45 -30.25 11.34
C ASP A 5 -8.06 -28.95 10.78
N THR A 6 -9.11 -28.44 11.40
CA THR A 6 -9.76 -27.18 11.01
C THR A 6 -8.89 -25.95 11.30
N SER A 7 -8.14 -25.96 12.42
CA SER A 7 -7.24 -24.87 12.78
C SER A 7 -6.00 -24.80 11.88
N VAL A 8 -5.49 -25.96 11.47
CA VAL A 8 -4.35 -26.04 10.54
C VAL A 8 -4.74 -25.54 9.14
N ARG A 9 -5.92 -25.96 8.64
CA ARG A 9 -6.44 -25.47 7.35
C ARG A 9 -6.66 -23.96 7.36
N ALA A 10 -7.27 -23.40 8.40
CA ALA A 10 -7.49 -21.96 8.53
C ALA A 10 -6.16 -21.18 8.55
N ALA A 11 -5.12 -21.71 9.20
CA ALA A 11 -3.80 -21.09 9.23
C ALA A 11 -3.10 -21.11 7.86
N VAL A 12 -3.25 -22.22 7.10
CA VAL A 12 -2.73 -22.32 5.72
C VAL A 12 -3.46 -21.34 4.80
N ASP A 13 -4.79 -21.29 4.88
CA ASP A 13 -5.61 -20.36 4.08
C ASP A 13 -5.24 -18.90 4.35
N ASP A 14 -4.96 -18.53 5.61
CA ASP A 14 -4.51 -17.20 5.98
C ASP A 14 -3.10 -16.87 5.44
N GLU A 15 -2.22 -17.85 5.41
CA GLU A 15 -0.87 -17.69 4.87
C GLU A 15 -0.89 -17.52 3.34
N GLU A 16 -1.65 -18.33 2.63
CA GLU A 16 -1.86 -18.19 1.19
C GLU A 16 -2.52 -16.87 0.82
N ALA A 17 -3.56 -16.46 1.56
CA ALA A 17 -4.22 -15.18 1.37
C ALA A 17 -3.25 -14.01 1.61
N ARG A 18 -2.38 -14.12 2.62
CA ARG A 18 -1.34 -13.15 2.89
C ARG A 18 -0.31 -13.13 1.76
N HIS A 19 0.22 -14.28 1.34
CA HIS A 19 1.16 -14.39 0.23
C HIS A 19 0.59 -13.75 -1.04
N SER A 20 -0.60 -14.14 -1.46
CA SER A 20 -1.30 -13.60 -2.61
C SER A 20 -1.46 -12.07 -2.55
N ARG A 21 -1.76 -11.53 -1.37
CA ARG A 21 -1.93 -10.08 -1.16
C ARG A 21 -0.64 -9.30 -1.40
N TRP A 22 0.52 -9.86 -1.02
CA TRP A 22 1.80 -9.16 -1.08
C TRP A 22 2.61 -9.45 -2.34
N THR A 23 2.22 -10.44 -3.12
CA THR A 23 2.93 -10.85 -4.34
C THR A 23 2.15 -10.62 -5.62
N LEU A 24 0.80 -10.51 -5.53
CA LEU A 24 -0.05 -10.40 -6.71
C LEU A 24 -0.69 -9.02 -6.85
N CYS A 25 -0.93 -8.62 -8.09
CA CYS A 25 -1.72 -7.45 -8.43
C CYS A 25 -3.16 -7.59 -7.94
N CYS A 26 -3.70 -6.58 -7.25
CA CYS A 26 -5.08 -6.62 -6.75
C CYS A 26 -6.16 -6.73 -7.84
N LEU A 27 -5.87 -6.31 -9.08
CA LEU A 27 -6.80 -6.37 -10.21
C LEU A 27 -6.63 -7.62 -11.06
N SER A 28 -5.41 -7.84 -11.60
CA SER A 28 -5.17 -8.92 -12.56
C SER A 28 -4.86 -10.26 -11.91
N ARG A 29 -4.59 -10.30 -10.60
CA ARG A 29 -4.12 -11.50 -9.88
C ARG A 29 -2.82 -12.10 -10.45
N GLN A 30 -2.14 -11.38 -11.32
CA GLN A 30 -0.83 -11.75 -11.82
C GLN A 30 0.25 -11.28 -10.86
N PRO A 31 1.45 -11.89 -10.86
CA PRO A 31 2.58 -11.43 -10.06
C PRO A 31 2.82 -9.92 -10.23
N LEU A 32 3.17 -9.24 -9.15
CA LEU A 32 3.54 -7.84 -9.20
C LEU A 32 4.84 -7.69 -9.97
N GLN A 33 4.81 -6.92 -11.05
CA GLN A 33 5.95 -6.63 -11.92
C GLN A 33 6.08 -5.12 -12.13
N PRO A 34 7.30 -4.56 -12.09
CA PRO A 34 7.51 -3.17 -12.44
C PRO A 34 7.04 -2.84 -13.87
N PRO A 35 6.39 -1.70 -14.06
CA PRO A 35 6.08 -0.66 -13.09
C PRO A 35 4.85 -0.98 -12.23
N VAL A 36 5.03 -0.95 -10.91
CA VAL A 36 3.96 -1.14 -9.93
C VAL A 36 3.40 0.22 -9.51
N VAL A 37 2.10 0.27 -9.25
CA VAL A 37 1.41 1.47 -8.74
C VAL A 37 0.63 1.15 -7.46
N ILE A 38 0.49 2.15 -6.61
CA ILE A 38 -0.31 2.10 -5.37
C ILE A 38 -1.45 3.10 -5.43
N ASP A 39 -2.56 2.78 -4.79
CA ASP A 39 -3.64 3.72 -4.54
C ASP A 39 -3.61 4.31 -3.12
N ARG A 40 -4.53 5.24 -2.83
CA ARG A 40 -4.65 5.87 -1.51
C ARG A 40 -5.17 4.94 -0.40
N LEU A 41 -5.66 3.76 -0.73
CA LEU A 41 -6.02 2.71 0.23
C LEU A 41 -4.89 1.70 0.47
N GLY A 42 -3.72 1.92 -0.14
CA GLY A 42 -2.54 1.09 0.06
C GLY A 42 -2.54 -0.21 -0.73
N GLN A 43 -3.35 -0.35 -1.78
CA GLN A 43 -3.39 -1.53 -2.63
C GLN A 43 -2.39 -1.41 -3.79
N LEU A 44 -1.71 -2.51 -4.11
CA LEU A 44 -0.71 -2.57 -5.18
C LEU A 44 -1.30 -3.17 -6.47
N TYR A 45 -0.90 -2.58 -7.60
CA TYR A 45 -1.35 -3.00 -8.92
C TYR A 45 -0.22 -2.95 -9.92
N ASN A 46 -0.23 -3.84 -10.90
CA ASN A 46 0.53 -3.66 -12.12
C ASN A 46 -0.03 -2.46 -12.89
N LYS A 47 0.83 -1.56 -13.33
CA LYS A 47 0.41 -0.31 -14.00
C LYS A 47 -0.46 -0.57 -15.22
N GLU A 48 -0.12 -1.57 -16.03
CA GLU A 48 -0.89 -1.98 -17.21
C GLU A 48 -2.30 -2.42 -16.85
N ALA A 49 -2.44 -3.36 -15.90
CA ALA A 49 -3.74 -3.85 -15.42
C ALA A 49 -4.61 -2.69 -14.89
N ARG A 50 -3.97 -1.70 -14.26
CA ARG A 50 -4.66 -0.50 -13.77
C ARG A 50 -5.18 0.38 -14.90
N LEU A 51 -4.39 0.60 -15.95
CA LEU A 51 -4.77 1.38 -17.12
C LEU A 51 -5.88 0.67 -17.91
N GLU A 52 -5.75 -0.62 -18.13
CA GLU A 52 -6.77 -1.43 -18.80
C GLU A 52 -8.11 -1.40 -18.07
N TYR A 53 -8.10 -1.51 -16.73
CA TYR A 53 -9.32 -1.34 -15.95
C TYR A 53 -9.97 0.02 -16.20
N MET A 54 -9.20 1.11 -16.26
CA MET A 54 -9.76 2.44 -16.53
C MET A 54 -10.41 2.52 -17.91
N ILE A 55 -9.80 1.90 -18.91
CA ILE A 55 -10.37 1.81 -20.28
C ILE A 55 -11.66 0.97 -20.25
N ARG A 56 -11.66 -0.22 -19.63
CA ARG A 56 -12.85 -1.07 -19.52
C ARG A 56 -13.98 -0.37 -18.77
N ARG A 57 -13.63 0.34 -17.68
CA ARG A 57 -14.60 1.15 -16.92
C ARG A 57 -15.23 2.25 -17.76
N ALA A 58 -14.43 2.97 -18.55
CA ALA A 58 -14.94 4.03 -19.45
C ALA A 58 -15.89 3.45 -20.50
N LYS A 59 -15.62 2.24 -21.00
CA LYS A 59 -16.46 1.50 -21.95
C LYS A 59 -17.63 0.76 -21.28
N LYS A 60 -17.83 0.88 -19.95
CA LYS A 60 -18.82 0.13 -19.15
C LYS A 60 -18.67 -1.40 -19.25
N ALA A 61 -17.46 -1.88 -19.53
CA ALA A 61 -17.13 -3.30 -19.72
C ALA A 61 -16.32 -3.91 -18.54
N ALA A 62 -16.13 -3.17 -17.44
CA ALA A 62 -15.45 -3.66 -16.26
C ALA A 62 -16.36 -4.59 -15.45
N SER A 63 -15.79 -5.67 -14.92
CA SER A 63 -16.53 -6.64 -14.10
C SER A 63 -16.94 -6.09 -12.73
N ALA A 64 -17.92 -6.73 -12.07
CA ALA A 64 -18.35 -6.34 -10.73
C ALA A 64 -17.21 -6.47 -9.69
N SER A 65 -16.39 -7.51 -9.78
CA SER A 65 -15.24 -7.73 -8.90
C SER A 65 -14.15 -6.66 -9.07
N GLU A 66 -13.85 -6.26 -10.30
CA GLU A 66 -12.93 -5.16 -10.58
C GLU A 66 -13.45 -3.83 -10.04
N HIS A 67 -14.76 -3.60 -10.15
CA HIS A 67 -15.39 -2.41 -9.58
C HIS A 67 -15.30 -2.37 -8.06
N GLU A 68 -15.52 -3.49 -7.38
CA GLU A 68 -15.41 -3.56 -5.92
C GLU A 68 -14.02 -3.17 -5.44
N VAL A 69 -12.98 -3.71 -6.07
CA VAL A 69 -11.58 -3.43 -5.71
C VAL A 69 -11.16 -2.00 -6.05
N ALA A 70 -11.56 -1.47 -7.20
CA ALA A 70 -10.92 -0.30 -7.79
C ALA A 70 -11.82 0.93 -8.01
N ARG A 71 -13.12 0.85 -7.68
CA ARG A 71 -14.11 1.94 -7.88
C ARG A 71 -13.77 3.25 -7.19
N HIS A 72 -13.02 3.19 -6.09
CA HIS A 72 -12.62 4.36 -5.32
C HIS A 72 -11.61 5.24 -6.06
N VAL A 73 -10.87 4.70 -7.02
CA VAL A 73 -9.93 5.48 -7.84
C VAL A 73 -10.70 6.11 -9.00
N LYS A 74 -10.82 7.42 -8.98
CA LYS A 74 -11.48 8.20 -10.04
C LYS A 74 -10.48 8.76 -11.06
N SER A 75 -9.31 9.19 -10.59
CA SER A 75 -8.25 9.78 -11.40
C SER A 75 -6.94 9.06 -11.16
N VAL A 76 -6.31 8.58 -12.24
CA VAL A 76 -4.97 7.97 -12.18
C VAL A 76 -3.95 8.98 -11.64
N LYS A 77 -4.02 10.23 -12.09
CA LYS A 77 -3.07 11.28 -11.70
C LYS A 77 -3.15 11.66 -10.22
N ALA A 78 -4.37 11.68 -9.64
CA ALA A 78 -4.58 12.12 -8.26
C ALA A 78 -4.60 10.97 -7.23
N ASP A 79 -5.15 9.82 -7.63
CA ASP A 79 -5.46 8.73 -6.71
C ASP A 79 -4.49 7.55 -6.81
N VAL A 80 -3.54 7.60 -7.76
CA VAL A 80 -2.57 6.52 -8.01
C VAL A 80 -1.16 7.09 -8.07
N ARG A 81 -0.20 6.38 -7.49
CA ARG A 81 1.22 6.72 -7.52
C ARG A 81 2.04 5.53 -8.00
N GLN A 82 2.97 5.76 -8.91
CA GLN A 82 3.97 4.75 -9.23
C GLN A 82 4.93 4.59 -8.06
N VAL A 83 5.26 3.34 -7.72
CA VAL A 83 6.11 3.01 -6.57
C VAL A 83 7.40 2.34 -6.99
N THR A 84 8.44 2.58 -6.18
CA THR A 84 9.71 1.88 -6.28
C THR A 84 9.74 0.79 -5.21
N LEU A 85 9.69 -0.47 -5.65
CA LEU A 85 9.87 -1.65 -4.83
C LEU A 85 11.27 -2.19 -5.00
N HIS A 86 11.90 -2.59 -3.90
CA HIS A 86 13.27 -3.12 -3.90
C HIS A 86 13.22 -4.64 -3.85
N ALA A 87 14.00 -5.30 -4.71
CA ALA A 87 14.06 -6.75 -4.78
C ALA A 87 14.58 -7.36 -3.47
N ASN A 88 13.96 -8.45 -3.06
CA ASN A 88 14.43 -9.26 -1.93
C ASN A 88 15.63 -10.09 -2.36
N ARG A 89 16.83 -9.58 -2.07
CA ARG A 89 18.10 -10.25 -2.42
C ARG A 89 18.46 -11.40 -1.47
N VAL A 90 17.89 -11.40 -0.26
CA VAL A 90 18.20 -12.40 0.78
C VAL A 90 17.62 -13.77 0.42
N GLN A 91 16.48 -13.80 -0.26
CA GLN A 91 15.80 -15.03 -0.67
C GLN A 91 15.90 -15.29 -2.19
N GLU A 92 16.92 -14.77 -2.84
CA GLU A 92 17.05 -14.93 -4.30
C GLU A 92 17.18 -16.40 -4.74
N ALA A 93 17.78 -17.24 -3.90
CA ALA A 93 17.87 -18.69 -4.08
C ALA A 93 16.52 -19.42 -3.94
N GLU A 94 15.54 -18.81 -3.29
CA GLU A 94 14.21 -19.39 -2.99
C GLU A 94 13.13 -18.96 -4.00
N ARG A 95 13.53 -18.41 -5.15
CA ARG A 95 12.58 -17.88 -6.17
C ARG A 95 11.56 -18.91 -6.70
N GLY A 96 11.81 -20.20 -6.51
CA GLY A 96 10.89 -21.27 -6.87
C GLY A 96 9.97 -21.71 -5.75
N ASP A 97 10.13 -21.19 -4.52
CA ASP A 97 9.30 -21.53 -3.38
C ASP A 97 7.95 -20.80 -3.49
N ILE A 98 6.88 -21.52 -3.19
CA ILE A 98 5.51 -20.95 -3.08
C ILE A 98 5.40 -19.88 -2.01
N HIS A 99 6.32 -19.83 -1.06
CA HIS A 99 6.40 -18.82 0.01
C HIS A 99 7.38 -17.68 -0.30
N TYR A 100 7.93 -17.59 -1.50
CA TYR A 100 8.84 -16.53 -1.88
C TYR A 100 8.14 -15.18 -1.98
N PHE A 101 8.70 -14.17 -1.32
CA PHE A 101 8.26 -12.77 -1.39
C PHE A 101 9.31 -11.95 -2.14
N PRO A 102 8.97 -11.36 -3.31
CA PRO A 102 9.94 -10.77 -4.21
C PRO A 102 10.52 -9.42 -3.76
N TYR A 103 9.94 -8.80 -2.73
CA TYR A 103 10.31 -7.45 -2.32
C TYR A 103 10.70 -7.37 -0.85
N ALA A 104 11.64 -6.44 -0.53
CA ALA A 104 12.11 -6.15 0.81
C ALA A 104 12.32 -4.65 1.03
N CYS A 105 12.40 -4.24 2.29
CA CYS A 105 12.73 -2.86 2.66
C CYS A 105 14.21 -2.55 2.36
N PRO A 106 14.53 -1.47 1.65
CA PRO A 106 15.92 -1.11 1.38
C PRO A 106 16.68 -0.63 2.64
N LEU A 107 15.98 -0.19 3.68
CA LEU A 107 16.59 0.31 4.92
C LEU A 107 16.90 -0.80 5.93
N THR A 108 15.98 -1.75 6.08
CA THR A 108 16.04 -2.77 7.16
C THR A 108 16.17 -4.19 6.64
N GLN A 109 16.17 -4.39 5.31
CA GLN A 109 16.17 -5.70 4.66
C GLN A 109 15.00 -6.62 5.07
N ARG A 110 14.00 -6.08 5.77
CA ARG A 110 12.79 -6.83 6.15
C ARG A 110 11.97 -7.17 4.91
N VAL A 111 11.59 -8.43 4.81
CA VAL A 111 10.80 -8.94 3.68
C VAL A 111 9.37 -8.40 3.73
N MET A 112 8.84 -8.03 2.57
CA MET A 112 7.50 -7.49 2.36
C MET A 112 6.46 -8.61 2.34
N ASN A 113 6.25 -9.26 3.49
CA ASN A 113 5.42 -10.47 3.66
C ASN A 113 4.18 -10.28 4.54
N GLY A 114 3.87 -9.05 4.96
CA GLY A 114 2.72 -8.74 5.80
C GLY A 114 2.92 -8.96 7.31
N LYS A 115 4.06 -9.49 7.76
CA LYS A 115 4.42 -9.57 9.18
C LYS A 115 4.84 -8.21 9.74
N HIS A 116 5.31 -7.32 8.87
CA HIS A 116 5.72 -5.96 9.19
C HIS A 116 4.89 -4.96 8.40
N LYS A 117 4.68 -3.79 8.98
CA LYS A 117 4.01 -2.69 8.29
C LYS A 117 4.96 -2.02 7.31
N PHE A 118 4.47 -1.76 6.11
CA PHE A 118 5.16 -1.01 5.08
C PHE A 118 4.39 0.24 4.72
N VAL A 119 5.11 1.28 4.33
CA VAL A 119 4.56 2.56 3.93
C VAL A 119 5.13 3.01 2.59
N CYS A 120 4.30 3.67 1.82
CA CYS A 120 4.71 4.41 0.63
C CYS A 120 4.78 5.89 0.96
N LEU A 121 5.87 6.53 0.62
CA LEU A 121 6.01 7.99 0.64
C LEU A 121 5.41 8.53 -0.66
N TRP A 122 4.22 9.12 -0.54
CA TRP A 122 3.43 9.54 -1.71
C TRP A 122 4.13 10.54 -2.64
N PRO A 123 4.90 11.54 -2.15
CA PRO A 123 5.58 12.50 -3.01
C PRO A 123 6.58 11.85 -3.98
N CYS A 124 7.31 10.83 -3.54
CA CYS A 124 8.35 10.17 -4.33
C CYS A 124 7.97 8.76 -4.83
N GLY A 125 7.06 8.05 -4.14
CA GLY A 125 6.73 6.67 -4.44
C GLY A 125 7.67 5.64 -3.84
N CYS A 126 8.63 6.03 -2.99
CA CYS A 126 9.50 5.09 -2.30
C CYS A 126 8.71 4.27 -1.27
N VAL A 127 8.94 2.96 -1.25
CA VAL A 127 8.32 2.03 -0.30
C VAL A 127 9.37 1.53 0.68
N VAL A 128 9.09 1.70 1.97
CA VAL A 128 9.99 1.32 3.08
C VAL A 128 9.18 0.70 4.23
N SER A 129 9.84 -0.01 5.13
CA SER A 129 9.20 -0.47 6.36
C SER A 129 8.89 0.71 7.29
N GLU A 130 7.75 0.68 7.96
CA GLU A 130 7.37 1.72 8.93
C GLU A 130 8.43 1.88 10.02
N THR A 131 8.94 0.76 10.56
CA THR A 131 9.99 0.76 11.57
C THR A 131 11.26 1.45 11.07
N GLY A 132 11.75 1.08 9.87
CA GLY A 132 12.94 1.70 9.29
C GLY A 132 12.77 3.21 9.06
N LEU A 133 11.58 3.65 8.62
CA LEU A 133 11.30 5.06 8.44
C LEU A 133 11.27 5.82 9.78
N ARG A 134 10.69 5.22 10.84
CA ARG A 134 10.69 5.81 12.18
C ARG A 134 12.10 5.94 12.75
N GLU A 135 12.90 4.89 12.62
CA GLU A 135 14.28 4.86 13.11
C GLU A 135 15.19 5.86 12.39
N THR A 136 15.04 5.99 11.08
CA THR A 136 15.91 6.89 10.28
C THR A 136 15.48 8.36 10.29
N CYS A 137 14.17 8.64 10.34
CA CYS A 137 13.67 10.00 10.18
C CYS A 137 13.10 10.63 11.45
N LEU A 138 12.64 9.81 12.43
CA LEU A 138 11.89 10.33 13.57
C LEU A 138 12.55 10.06 14.91
N ALA A 139 13.56 9.18 14.97
CA ALA A 139 14.22 8.84 16.22
C ALA A 139 14.97 10.06 16.81
N GLY A 140 14.80 10.31 18.10
CA GLY A 140 15.48 11.40 18.80
C GLY A 140 14.95 12.81 18.53
N GLN A 141 13.89 12.94 17.74
CA GLN A 141 13.32 14.24 17.39
C GLN A 141 12.29 14.75 18.41
N SER A 142 12.26 16.06 18.62
CA SER A 142 11.25 16.72 19.43
C SER A 142 9.88 16.74 18.73
N LYS A 143 8.79 16.93 19.49
CA LYS A 143 7.42 17.05 18.92
C LYS A 143 7.31 18.13 17.85
N ARG A 144 8.09 19.20 17.95
CA ARG A 144 8.10 20.31 16.99
C ARG A 144 8.77 19.91 15.68
N GLU A 145 9.84 19.16 15.74
CA GLU A 145 10.56 18.64 14.56
C GLU A 145 9.75 17.58 13.83
N LEU A 146 9.03 16.72 14.57
CA LEU A 146 8.19 15.68 14.01
C LEU A 146 7.07 16.16 13.07
N ILE A 147 6.65 17.43 13.18
CA ILE A 147 5.61 18.02 12.29
C ILE A 147 6.22 18.74 11.08
N GLN A 148 7.54 18.88 11.01
CA GLN A 148 8.22 19.47 9.86
C GLN A 148 8.36 18.47 8.70
N PRO A 149 8.53 18.96 7.46
CA PRO A 149 8.87 18.09 6.35
C PRO A 149 10.23 17.40 6.58
N HIS A 150 10.29 16.10 6.29
CA HIS A 150 11.50 15.28 6.35
C HIS A 150 11.94 14.87 4.95
N ALA A 151 13.22 14.59 4.78
CA ALA A 151 13.75 14.02 3.54
C ALA A 151 13.53 12.51 3.51
N CYS A 152 13.10 11.99 2.36
CA CYS A 152 13.01 10.55 2.11
C CYS A 152 14.41 9.92 2.24
N PRO A 153 14.60 8.86 3.04
CA PRO A 153 15.91 8.24 3.22
C PRO A 153 16.44 7.52 1.96
N GLN A 154 15.61 7.38 0.91
CA GLN A 154 16.00 6.74 -0.35
C GLN A 154 16.33 7.74 -1.47
N CYS A 155 15.61 8.85 -1.57
CA CYS A 155 15.74 9.78 -2.71
C CYS A 155 15.77 11.25 -2.31
N ALA A 156 15.83 11.56 -1.02
CA ALA A 156 15.86 12.91 -0.44
C ALA A 156 14.63 13.79 -0.75
N GLN A 157 13.59 13.29 -1.45
CA GLN A 157 12.37 14.04 -1.68
C GLN A 157 11.67 14.34 -0.36
N ALA A 158 11.24 15.58 -0.17
CA ALA A 158 10.54 16.00 1.05
C ALA A 158 9.15 15.34 1.17
N PHE A 159 8.79 14.93 2.38
CA PHE A 159 7.48 14.41 2.75
C PHE A 159 7.10 14.85 4.16
N ARG A 160 5.80 14.88 4.47
CA ARG A 160 5.26 15.18 5.80
C ARG A 160 4.91 13.89 6.55
N PRO A 161 5.44 13.68 7.76
CA PRO A 161 5.20 12.46 8.53
C PRO A 161 3.91 12.49 9.37
N ASP A 162 3.01 13.48 9.21
CA ASP A 162 1.84 13.74 10.06
C ASP A 162 1.03 12.48 10.39
N ALA A 163 0.75 11.66 9.37
CA ALA A 163 -0.01 10.43 9.57
C ALA A 163 0.79 9.38 10.36
N LEU A 164 2.11 9.32 10.13
CA LEU A 164 3.01 8.41 10.83
C LEU A 164 3.15 8.79 12.31
N VAL A 165 3.26 10.07 12.61
CA VAL A 165 3.32 10.60 13.98
C VAL A 165 2.01 10.35 14.73
N ALA A 166 0.87 10.55 14.05
CA ALA A 166 -0.47 10.29 14.61
C ALA A 166 -0.81 8.79 14.69
N GLU A 167 0.03 7.90 14.12
CA GLU A 167 -0.21 6.45 14.02
C GLU A 167 -1.54 6.07 13.35
N GLU A 168 -2.12 7.00 12.60
CA GLU A 168 -3.42 6.84 11.94
C GLU A 168 -3.32 7.13 10.45
N PRO A 169 -3.81 6.21 9.60
CA PRO A 169 -3.96 6.48 8.17
C PRO A 169 -4.89 7.68 7.92
N ARG A 170 -4.42 8.63 7.10
CA ARG A 170 -5.19 9.82 6.72
C ARG A 170 -5.28 9.95 5.22
N TRP A 171 -6.49 10.22 4.72
CA TRP A 171 -6.70 10.45 3.30
C TRP A 171 -5.98 11.72 2.83
N GLY A 172 -5.11 11.55 1.85
CA GLY A 172 -4.32 12.64 1.29
C GLY A 172 -3.01 12.93 2.01
N ALA A 173 -2.65 12.17 3.03
CA ALA A 173 -1.34 12.26 3.68
C ALA A 173 -0.21 11.84 2.73
N ASP A 174 1.02 12.28 3.05
CA ASP A 174 2.22 11.88 2.31
C ASP A 174 2.67 10.46 2.65
N VAL A 175 2.28 9.93 3.79
CA VAL A 175 2.56 8.55 4.20
C VAL A 175 1.31 7.70 4.00
N VAL A 176 1.41 6.65 3.19
CA VAL A 176 0.33 5.71 2.88
C VAL A 176 0.76 4.31 3.29
N TRP A 177 0.03 3.68 4.24
CA TRP A 177 0.28 2.30 4.62
C TRP A 177 -0.14 1.33 3.53
N LEU A 178 0.71 0.35 3.26
CA LEU A 178 0.36 -0.77 2.40
C LEU A 178 -0.57 -1.71 3.15
N TYR A 179 -1.66 -2.09 2.48
CA TYR A 179 -2.64 -3.05 3.00
C TYR A 179 -3.06 -2.80 4.46
N PRO A 180 -3.54 -1.60 4.81
CA PRO A 180 -4.01 -1.31 6.15
C PRO A 180 -5.17 -2.23 6.54
N SER A 181 -5.47 -2.33 7.84
CA SER A 181 -6.58 -3.12 8.35
C SER A 181 -7.92 -2.71 7.71
N ARG A 182 -8.91 -3.59 7.77
CA ARG A 182 -10.26 -3.29 7.24
C ARG A 182 -10.82 -2.01 7.87
N ALA A 183 -10.73 -1.89 9.20
CA ALA A 183 -11.21 -0.70 9.90
C ALA A 183 -10.51 0.60 9.42
N ALA A 184 -9.19 0.55 9.22
CA ALA A 184 -8.42 1.69 8.70
C ALA A 184 -8.81 2.04 7.26
N ARG A 185 -9.08 1.06 6.40
CA ARG A 185 -9.57 1.29 5.03
C ARG A 185 -10.96 1.92 5.02
N ASP A 186 -11.87 1.45 5.87
CA ASP A 186 -13.23 1.99 5.99
C ASP A 186 -13.17 3.46 6.47
N ALA A 187 -12.30 3.76 7.45
CA ALA A 187 -12.05 5.13 7.91
C ALA A 187 -11.49 6.04 6.80
N LEU A 188 -10.52 5.55 6.01
CA LEU A 188 -9.98 6.28 4.84
C LEU A 188 -11.06 6.56 3.79
N GLN A 189 -11.95 5.60 3.53
CA GLN A 189 -13.07 5.79 2.61
C GLN A 189 -14.06 6.83 3.12
N ALA A 190 -14.37 6.82 4.42
CA ALA A 190 -15.23 7.82 5.05
C ALA A 190 -14.62 9.23 4.97
N GLN A 191 -13.32 9.39 5.27
CA GLN A 191 -12.60 10.66 5.12
C GLN A 191 -12.64 11.17 3.67
N ARG A 192 -12.46 10.28 2.70
CA ARG A 192 -12.58 10.62 1.27
C ARG A 192 -13.96 11.14 0.92
N GLN A 193 -15.01 10.43 1.35
CA GLN A 193 -16.39 10.84 1.09
C GLN A 193 -16.71 12.21 1.70
N ALA A 194 -16.27 12.44 2.95
CA ALA A 194 -16.43 13.73 3.62
C ALA A 194 -15.74 14.88 2.85
N ARG A 195 -14.52 14.63 2.34
CA ARG A 195 -13.80 15.60 1.52
C ARG A 195 -14.50 15.91 0.19
N LEU A 196 -15.07 14.90 -0.44
CA LEU A 196 -15.83 15.09 -1.69
C LEU A 196 -17.11 15.91 -1.46
N LYS A 197 -17.85 15.66 -0.38
CA LYS A 197 -19.03 16.43 0.01
C LYS A 197 -18.69 17.89 0.26
N ARG A 198 -17.58 18.18 0.98
CA ARG A 198 -17.12 19.56 1.21
C ARG A 198 -16.76 20.30 -0.08
N LYS A 199 -16.16 19.60 -1.07
CA LYS A 199 -15.85 20.23 -2.37
C LYS A 199 -17.07 20.45 -3.26
N ALA A 200 -18.15 19.70 -3.05
CA ALA A 200 -19.39 19.81 -3.80
C ALA A 200 -20.36 20.83 -3.19
N ALA A 201 -20.14 21.26 -1.93
CA ALA A 201 -20.93 22.30 -1.29
C ALA A 201 -20.63 23.64 -1.98
N PRO A 202 -21.65 24.42 -2.37
CA PRO A 202 -21.46 25.75 -2.93
C PRO A 202 -20.72 26.61 -1.90
N GLN A 203 -19.67 27.30 -2.34
CA GLN A 203 -19.04 28.34 -1.52
C GLN A 203 -20.01 29.53 -1.43
N PRO A 204 -20.20 30.10 -0.24
CA PRO A 204 -21.02 31.28 -0.04
C PRO A 204 -20.46 32.49 -0.79
#